data_cc992a545ebe2def5c4ce08e9fdd76b3
#
_entry.id   cc992a545ebe2def5c4ce08e9fdd76b3
#
_cell.length_a   1.000
_cell.length_b   1.000
_cell.length_c   1.000
_cell.angle_alpha   90.00
_cell.angle_beta   90.00
_cell.angle_gamma   90.00
#
_symmetry.space_group_name_H-M   'P 1'
#
loop_
_entity.id
_entity.type
_entity.pdbx_description
1 polymer ?
#
loop_
_entity_poly.entity_id
_entity_poly.type
_entity_poly.pdbx_seq_one_letter_code
_entity_poly.pdbx_strand_id
1 'polypeptide(L)'
;MHQISEIEKLSSGRYYITLDDGLQFPLYGKEMGKYGIEVNEVLSEEAYLEIMLELLPARAKKKALHLLERMDRTEQQLRTKLTEGGYPSEIVEQTLEYVKGF
;
A
#
# COMPACT_ATOMS: atom_id res chain seq x y z
N MET A 1 -14.80 12.13 -1.55
CA MET A 1 -15.42 10.81 -1.34
C MET A 1 -14.54 9.74 -1.98
N HIS A 2 -14.42 8.59 -1.34
CA HIS A 2 -13.51 7.55 -1.80
C HIS A 2 -14.32 6.31 -2.18
N GLN A 3 -14.92 6.34 -3.37
CA GLN A 3 -15.70 5.20 -3.84
C GLN A 3 -14.77 4.12 -4.41
N ILE A 4 -15.03 2.88 -4.04
CA ILE A 4 -14.24 1.74 -4.52
C ILE A 4 -14.77 1.33 -5.87
N SER A 5 -13.94 1.51 -6.92
CA SER A 5 -14.36 1.22 -8.28
C SER A 5 -14.00 -0.20 -8.72
N GLU A 6 -12.93 -0.77 -8.17
CA GLU A 6 -12.49 -2.10 -8.58
C GLU A 6 -11.73 -2.79 -7.45
N ILE A 7 -11.89 -4.11 -7.35
CA ILE A 7 -11.14 -4.95 -6.44
C ILE A 7 -10.61 -6.12 -7.26
N GLU A 8 -9.28 -6.25 -7.31
CA GLU A 8 -8.63 -7.35 -8.01
C GLU A 8 -7.98 -8.28 -6.98
N LYS A 9 -8.30 -9.57 -7.06
CA LYS A 9 -7.64 -10.55 -6.20
C LYS A 9 -6.28 -10.89 -6.80
N LEU A 10 -5.23 -10.65 -6.05
CA LEU A 10 -3.88 -11.03 -6.47
C LEU A 10 -3.63 -12.48 -6.07
N SER A 11 -2.64 -12.76 -5.27
CA SER A 11 -2.37 -14.13 -4.82
C SER A 11 -2.36 -14.17 -3.30
N SER A 12 -2.55 -15.37 -2.73
CA SER A 12 -2.34 -15.59 -1.28
C SER A 12 -3.08 -14.61 -0.37
N GLY A 13 -4.34 -14.33 -0.68
CA GLY A 13 -5.17 -13.48 0.17
C GLY A 13 -4.87 -11.99 0.05
N ARG A 14 -4.15 -11.58 -0.99
CA ARG A 14 -3.88 -10.16 -1.26
C ARG A 14 -4.87 -9.64 -2.29
N TYR A 15 -5.28 -8.38 -2.12
CA TYR A 15 -6.22 -7.70 -3.01
C TYR A 15 -5.68 -6.35 -3.40
N TYR A 16 -5.96 -5.94 -4.62
CA TYR A 16 -5.56 -4.63 -5.12
C TYR A 16 -6.83 -3.79 -5.28
N ILE A 17 -6.88 -2.67 -4.60
CA ILE A 17 -8.07 -1.82 -4.53
C ILE A 17 -7.85 -0.60 -5.41
N THR A 18 -8.85 -0.27 -6.23
CA THR A 18 -8.81 0.95 -7.05
C THR A 18 -9.98 1.85 -6.63
N LEU A 19 -9.67 3.09 -6.32
CA LEU A 19 -10.68 4.10 -5.99
C LEU A 19 -11.10 4.87 -7.24
N ASP A 20 -12.19 5.61 -7.15
CA ASP A 20 -12.76 6.35 -8.27
C ASP A 20 -11.83 7.45 -8.82
N ASP A 21 -10.88 7.92 -8.02
CA ASP A 21 -9.90 8.92 -8.47
C ASP A 21 -8.65 8.29 -9.08
N GLY A 22 -8.64 6.96 -9.22
CA GLY A 22 -7.52 6.23 -9.79
C GLY A 22 -6.47 5.77 -8.80
N LEU A 23 -6.58 6.16 -7.53
CA LEU A 23 -5.64 5.71 -6.51
C LEU A 23 -5.77 4.21 -6.31
N GLN A 24 -4.62 3.51 -6.25
CA GLN A 24 -4.59 2.06 -6.07
C GLN A 24 -3.69 1.70 -4.91
N PHE A 25 -4.07 0.65 -4.17
CA PHE A 25 -3.28 0.19 -3.04
C PHE A 25 -3.59 -1.27 -2.70
N PRO A 26 -2.63 -1.99 -2.08
CA PRO A 26 -2.84 -3.39 -1.72
C PRO A 26 -3.43 -3.53 -0.31
N LEU A 27 -4.29 -4.53 -0.12
CA LEU A 27 -4.80 -4.90 1.19
C LEU A 27 -4.82 -6.42 1.29
N TYR A 28 -4.79 -6.93 2.53
CA TYR A 28 -4.99 -8.35 2.79
C TYR A 28 -6.45 -8.64 3.08
N GLY A 29 -6.84 -9.91 2.94
CA GLY A 29 -8.22 -10.31 3.13
C GLY A 29 -8.85 -9.86 4.45
N LYS A 30 -8.10 -9.98 5.55
CA LYS A 30 -8.61 -9.56 6.87
C LYS A 30 -8.90 -8.07 6.94
N GLU A 31 -8.17 -7.27 6.16
CA GLU A 31 -8.35 -5.83 6.12
C GLU A 31 -9.56 -5.45 5.29
N MET A 32 -9.89 -6.27 4.30
CA MET A 32 -11.11 -6.07 3.52
C MET A 32 -12.33 -6.04 4.44
N GLY A 33 -12.39 -7.01 5.37
CA GLY A 33 -13.48 -7.05 6.34
C GLY A 33 -13.42 -5.92 7.36
N LYS A 34 -12.21 -5.61 7.82
CA LYS A 34 -12.01 -4.57 8.84
C LYS A 34 -12.50 -3.20 8.36
N TYR A 35 -12.25 -2.87 7.10
CA TYR A 35 -12.59 -1.55 6.55
C TYR A 35 -13.88 -1.58 5.73
N GLY A 36 -14.56 -2.71 5.63
CA GLY A 36 -15.80 -2.82 4.87
C GLY A 36 -15.59 -2.58 3.38
N ILE A 37 -14.54 -3.17 2.81
CA ILE A 37 -14.18 -2.93 1.41
C ILE A 37 -15.03 -3.79 0.47
N GLU A 38 -15.88 -3.14 -0.33
CA GLU A 38 -16.69 -3.80 -1.35
C GLU A 38 -16.81 -2.89 -2.57
N VAL A 39 -16.92 -3.50 -3.74
CA VAL A 39 -17.07 -2.75 -5.00
C VAL A 39 -18.30 -1.86 -4.92
N ASN A 40 -18.16 -0.62 -5.37
CA ASN A 40 -19.20 0.43 -5.40
C ASN A 40 -19.55 1.02 -4.03
N GLU A 41 -18.98 0.50 -2.95
CA GLU A 41 -19.14 1.11 -1.64
C GLU A 41 -18.19 2.29 -1.48
N VAL A 42 -18.56 3.21 -0.60
CA VAL A 42 -17.74 4.37 -0.30
C VAL A 42 -16.89 4.06 0.94
N LEU A 43 -15.58 4.22 0.79
CA LEU A 43 -14.67 4.07 1.91
C LEU A 43 -14.80 5.31 2.80
N SER A 44 -14.97 5.10 4.11
CA SER A 44 -15.09 6.25 5.02
C SER A 44 -13.78 7.04 5.05
N GLU A 45 -13.89 8.34 5.35
CA GLU A 45 -12.71 9.20 5.47
C GLU A 45 -11.76 8.67 6.54
N GLU A 46 -12.31 8.21 7.65
CA GLU A 46 -11.52 7.65 8.75
C GLU A 46 -10.73 6.43 8.30
N ALA A 47 -11.37 5.49 7.60
CA ALA A 47 -10.70 4.30 7.09
C ALA A 47 -9.64 4.68 6.05
N TYR A 48 -9.97 5.61 5.17
CA TYR A 48 -9.04 6.08 4.15
C TYR A 48 -7.75 6.65 4.79
N LEU A 49 -7.92 7.51 5.78
CA LEU A 49 -6.77 8.11 6.46
C LEU A 49 -5.94 7.08 7.21
N GLU A 50 -6.59 6.12 7.86
CA GLU A 50 -5.85 5.06 8.55
C GLU A 50 -5.03 4.23 7.56
N ILE A 51 -5.62 3.88 6.42
CA ILE A 51 -4.91 3.11 5.39
C ILE A 51 -3.72 3.90 4.84
N MET A 52 -3.95 5.14 4.45
CA MET A 52 -2.95 5.94 3.76
C MET A 52 -1.86 6.49 4.68
N LEU A 53 -2.19 6.82 5.92
CA LEU A 53 -1.24 7.46 6.82
C LEU A 53 -0.59 6.50 7.82
N GLU A 54 -1.21 5.35 8.07
CA GLU A 54 -0.70 4.41 9.08
C GLU A 54 -0.42 3.02 8.52
N LEU A 55 -1.42 2.37 7.94
CA LEU A 55 -1.29 0.97 7.52
C LEU A 55 -0.26 0.79 6.41
N LEU A 56 -0.44 1.48 5.28
CA LEU A 56 0.45 1.31 4.13
C LEU A 56 1.87 1.82 4.39
N PRO A 57 2.05 2.98 5.04
CA PRO A 57 3.41 3.42 5.37
C PRO A 57 4.16 2.43 6.27
N ALA A 58 3.51 1.89 7.29
CA ALA A 58 4.14 0.92 8.19
C ALA A 58 4.54 -0.34 7.42
N ARG A 59 3.67 -0.80 6.55
CA ARG A 59 3.91 -2.00 5.76
C ARG A 59 5.03 -1.80 4.74
N ALA A 60 5.06 -0.64 4.08
CA ALA A 60 6.09 -0.31 3.11
C ALA A 60 7.46 -0.21 3.78
N LYS A 61 7.53 0.42 4.95
CA LYS A 61 8.77 0.53 5.72
C LYS A 61 9.30 -0.85 6.13
N LYS A 62 8.41 -1.70 6.60
CA LYS A 62 8.79 -3.07 6.98
C LYS A 62 9.35 -3.84 5.79
N LYS A 63 8.71 -3.71 4.64
CA LYS A 63 9.18 -4.36 3.42
C LYS A 63 10.56 -3.84 3.00
N ALA A 64 10.74 -2.53 3.04
CA ALA A 64 12.01 -1.91 2.65
C ALA A 64 13.15 -2.36 3.57
N LEU A 65 12.92 -2.37 4.88
CA LEU A 65 13.93 -2.81 5.84
C LEU A 65 14.28 -4.29 5.64
N HIS A 66 13.28 -5.11 5.39
CA HIS A 66 13.48 -6.53 5.12
C HIS A 66 14.34 -6.74 3.87
N LEU A 67 14.10 -5.97 2.81
CA LEU A 67 14.89 -6.06 1.59
C LEU A 67 16.34 -5.63 1.83
N LEU A 68 16.55 -4.60 2.64
CA LEU A 68 17.91 -4.14 2.98
C LEU A 68 18.67 -5.14 3.85
N GLU A 69 17.96 -5.86 4.74
CA GLU A 69 18.58 -6.90 5.56
C GLU A 69 19.13 -8.05 4.73
N ARG A 70 18.45 -8.38 3.64
CA ARG A 70 18.82 -9.52 2.82
C ARG A 70 19.99 -9.23 1.91
N MET A 71 20.09 -8.01 1.40
CA MET A 71 21.21 -7.56 0.58
C MET A 71 21.10 -6.07 0.38
N ASP A 72 22.23 -5.43 0.18
CA ASP A 72 22.27 -4.01 -0.12
C ASP A 72 21.54 -3.73 -1.43
N ARG A 73 20.73 -2.67 -1.44
CA ARG A 73 19.99 -2.27 -2.61
C ARG A 73 20.12 -0.78 -2.83
N THR A 74 20.14 -0.39 -4.09
CA THR A 74 20.15 1.02 -4.44
C THR A 74 18.78 1.61 -4.19
N GLU A 75 18.71 2.94 -4.11
CA GLU A 75 17.41 3.63 -3.98
C GLU A 75 16.47 3.24 -5.11
N GLN A 76 16.98 3.16 -6.34
CA GLN A 76 16.17 2.80 -7.49
C GLN A 76 15.64 1.36 -7.38
N GLN A 77 16.45 0.44 -6.89
CA GLN A 77 15.99 -0.94 -6.70
C GLN A 77 14.88 -1.02 -5.66
N LEU A 78 15.00 -0.27 -4.56
CA LEU A 78 13.95 -0.23 -3.55
C LEU A 78 12.68 0.40 -4.10
N ARG A 79 12.81 1.48 -4.86
CA ARG A 79 11.66 2.13 -5.49
C ARG A 79 10.92 1.15 -6.39
N THR A 80 11.65 0.42 -7.22
CA THR A 80 11.07 -0.57 -8.11
C THR A 80 10.33 -1.65 -7.34
N LYS A 81 10.94 -2.19 -6.28
CA LYS A 81 10.32 -3.26 -5.48
C LYS A 81 9.05 -2.78 -4.77
N LEU A 82 9.07 -1.57 -4.22
CA LEU A 82 7.89 -1.03 -3.55
C LEU A 82 6.77 -0.73 -4.56
N THR A 83 7.13 -0.22 -5.72
CA THR A 83 6.15 0.04 -6.78
C THR A 83 5.52 -1.27 -7.26
N GLU A 84 6.32 -2.32 -7.43
CA GLU A 84 5.83 -3.64 -7.82
C GLU A 84 4.89 -4.22 -6.75
N GLY A 85 5.09 -3.85 -5.49
CA GLY A 85 4.22 -4.26 -4.40
C GLY A 85 2.88 -3.56 -4.41
N GLY A 86 2.68 -2.59 -5.28
CA GLY A 86 1.40 -1.89 -5.44
C GLY A 86 1.24 -0.63 -4.61
N TYR A 87 2.27 -0.21 -3.88
CA TYR A 87 2.17 0.98 -3.03
C TYR A 87 2.05 2.26 -3.86
N PRO A 88 1.19 3.20 -3.45
CA PRO A 88 1.11 4.50 -4.10
C PRO A 88 2.48 5.21 -4.13
N SER A 89 2.73 5.99 -5.18
CA SER A 89 4.02 6.64 -5.37
C SER A 89 4.42 7.53 -4.19
N GLU A 90 3.45 8.21 -3.59
CA GLU A 90 3.71 9.05 -2.42
C GLU A 90 4.25 8.24 -1.26
N ILE A 91 3.66 7.07 -1.01
CA ILE A 91 4.12 6.17 0.05
C ILE A 91 5.50 5.61 -0.27
N VAL A 92 5.75 5.28 -1.55
CA VAL A 92 7.07 4.82 -1.98
C VAL A 92 8.13 5.86 -1.66
N GLU A 93 7.91 7.12 -2.04
CA GLU A 93 8.88 8.18 -1.81
C GLU A 93 9.09 8.46 -0.32
N GLN A 94 8.02 8.44 0.47
CA GLN A 94 8.13 8.62 1.92
C GLN A 94 8.95 7.48 2.54
N THR A 95 8.78 6.27 2.06
CA THR A 95 9.50 5.11 2.56
C THR A 95 10.99 5.22 2.24
N LEU A 96 11.31 5.65 1.03
CA LEU A 96 12.72 5.83 0.63
C LEU A 96 13.39 6.89 1.49
N GLU A 97 12.68 7.99 1.78
CA GLU A 97 13.19 9.04 2.64
C GLU A 97 13.43 8.53 4.05
N TYR A 98 12.53 7.70 4.55
CA TYR A 98 12.65 7.10 5.88
C TYR A 98 13.90 6.21 5.98
N VAL A 99 14.12 5.34 5.01
CA VAL A 99 15.24 4.40 5.08
C VAL A 99 16.59 5.04 4.81
N LYS A 100 16.63 6.23 4.22
CA LYS A 100 17.87 6.99 4.07
C LYS A 100 18.50 7.35 5.42
N GLY A 101 17.69 7.39 6.47
CA GLY A 101 18.16 7.71 7.81
C GLY A 101 18.81 6.54 8.54
N PHE A 102 18.89 5.40 7.93
CA PHE A 102 19.46 4.19 8.54
C PHE A 102 20.84 3.87 8.05
#